data_c1d31a0b771862e5a8fe5d939a68bad4
#
_entry.id   c1d31a0b771862e5a8fe5d939a68bad4
#
_cell.length_a   1.000
_cell.length_b   1.000
_cell.length_c   1.000
_cell.angle_alpha   90.00
_cell.angle_beta   90.00
_cell.angle_gamma   90.00
#
_symmetry.space_group_name_H-M   'P 1'
#
loop_
_entity.id
_entity.type
_entity.pdbx_description
1 polymer ?
#
loop_
_entity_poly.entity_id
_entity_poly.type
_entity_poly.pdbx_seq_one_letter_code
_entity_poly.pdbx_strand_id
1 'polypeptide(L)'
;MPPTKRLILFIIAIFAAVPLYSQKAQTDAQTEKSPSPDSTTHTQGSKASPNPTPQLANQQQLERLAKVADKVLDKIQSEENDLYARLNYFEKSERLDPNSYASKDEIVQWRRILQQLKAQHDKVAELYANVAKELDAALKSAGENEDIAARFKKLILDGFPWDQIERKKKLIADFIEEHGNLLTFYEKNWGSWVKGSDPRKPEFTSASAGNIYKRLKDQIVSTSEQIEKEYKAMSD
;
A
#
# COMPACT_ATOMS: atom_id res chain seq x y z
N MET A 1 -9.33 1.02 -10.50
CA MET A 1 -7.86 0.95 -10.51
C MET A 1 -7.38 0.91 -9.07
N PRO A 2 -6.47 0.04 -8.66
CA PRO A 2 -5.95 0.03 -7.30
C PRO A 2 -5.28 1.37 -6.96
N PRO A 3 -5.39 1.86 -5.71
CA PRO A 3 -4.95 3.20 -5.30
C PRO A 3 -3.47 3.47 -5.55
N THR A 4 -2.62 2.45 -5.46
CA THR A 4 -1.18 2.56 -5.72
C THR A 4 -0.84 2.89 -7.18
N LYS A 5 -1.61 2.39 -8.16
CA LYS A 5 -1.40 2.77 -9.58
C LYS A 5 -1.81 4.22 -9.87
N ARG A 6 -2.80 4.75 -9.14
CA ARG A 6 -3.15 6.19 -9.21
C ARG A 6 -2.03 7.06 -8.63
N LEU A 7 -1.38 6.61 -7.55
CA LEU A 7 -0.26 7.35 -6.93
C LEU A 7 0.92 7.49 -7.91
N ILE A 8 1.29 6.42 -8.62
CA ILE A 8 2.38 6.42 -9.60
C ILE A 8 2.07 7.34 -10.79
N LEU A 9 0.84 7.29 -11.31
CA LEU A 9 0.39 8.19 -12.37
C LEU A 9 0.37 9.65 -11.91
N PHE A 10 0.02 9.92 -10.65
CA PHE A 10 0.02 11.26 -10.07
C PHE A 10 1.46 11.79 -9.89
N ILE A 11 2.41 10.95 -9.48
CA ILE A 11 3.83 11.27 -9.33
C ILE A 11 4.45 11.61 -10.70
N ILE A 12 4.14 10.82 -11.74
CA ILE A 12 4.62 11.10 -13.11
C ILE A 12 4.04 12.43 -13.63
N ALA A 13 2.79 12.73 -13.34
CA ALA A 13 2.15 14.00 -13.74
C ALA A 13 2.76 15.23 -13.04
N ILE A 14 3.17 15.09 -11.76
CA ILE A 14 3.85 16.19 -11.02
C ILE A 14 5.22 16.47 -11.61
N PHE A 15 5.99 15.46 -12.02
CA PHE A 15 7.29 15.66 -12.67
C PHE A 15 7.19 16.34 -14.03
N ALA A 16 6.11 16.11 -14.78
CA ALA A 16 5.87 16.81 -16.04
C ALA A 16 5.50 18.30 -15.85
N ALA A 17 5.05 18.68 -14.64
CA ALA A 17 4.59 20.04 -14.31
C ALA A 17 5.61 20.90 -13.54
N VAL A 18 6.78 20.35 -13.16
CA VAL A 18 7.84 21.15 -12.49
C VAL A 18 8.60 21.94 -13.56
N PRO A 19 8.39 23.27 -13.69
CA PRO A 19 9.23 24.08 -14.54
C PRO A 19 10.65 24.06 -13.98
N LEU A 20 11.63 23.89 -14.88
CA LEU A 20 13.07 24.02 -14.63
C LEU A 20 13.44 25.41 -14.08
N TYR A 21 13.15 25.67 -12.83
CA TYR A 21 13.66 26.81 -12.08
C TYR A 21 14.96 26.41 -11.39
N SER A 22 16.06 26.28 -12.13
CA SER A 22 17.39 26.41 -11.59
C SER A 22 18.49 26.34 -12.69
N GLN A 23 18.47 27.25 -13.66
CA GLN A 23 19.66 27.58 -14.44
C GLN A 23 19.63 29.04 -14.85
N LYS A 24 19.57 29.93 -13.87
CA LYS A 24 19.79 31.36 -14.11
C LYS A 24 20.61 31.96 -12.98
N ALA A 25 21.84 31.50 -12.83
CA ALA A 25 22.84 32.17 -12.02
C ALA A 25 24.22 31.65 -12.39
N GLN A 26 24.68 31.92 -13.65
CA GLN A 26 26.09 31.98 -14.01
C GLN A 26 26.23 32.26 -15.51
N THR A 27 25.91 33.45 -15.92
CA THR A 27 26.47 34.02 -17.18
C THR A 27 26.27 35.54 -17.16
N ASP A 28 27.02 36.20 -16.30
CA ASP A 28 27.34 37.61 -16.46
C ASP A 28 28.82 37.79 -16.08
N ALA A 29 29.71 37.64 -17.04
CA ALA A 29 31.02 38.28 -17.14
C ALA A 29 31.74 37.75 -18.38
N GLN A 30 31.63 38.44 -19.47
CA GLN A 30 32.72 38.94 -20.28
C GLN A 30 32.26 39.36 -21.67
N THR A 31 32.21 40.65 -21.79
CA THR A 31 31.98 41.43 -23.02
C THR A 31 33.30 41.56 -23.77
N GLU A 32 33.17 41.70 -25.10
CA GLU A 32 34.08 42.32 -26.10
C GLU A 32 35.18 41.47 -26.73
N LYS A 33 35.02 41.17 -28.00
CA LYS A 33 35.60 41.84 -29.18
C LYS A 33 35.40 41.01 -30.45
N SER A 34 34.76 41.60 -31.43
CA SER A 34 34.84 41.24 -32.87
C SER A 34 36.09 41.93 -33.49
N PRO A 35 36.69 41.51 -34.61
CA PRO A 35 36.06 41.32 -35.90
C PRO A 35 36.55 40.13 -36.77
N SER A 36 35.77 39.83 -37.79
CA SER A 36 36.01 39.04 -39.02
C SER A 36 37.23 39.47 -39.85
N PRO A 37 37.63 38.82 -41.00
CA PRO A 37 37.04 37.67 -41.72
C PRO A 37 38.07 36.64 -42.31
N ASP A 38 37.47 35.62 -43.02
CA ASP A 38 38.06 34.75 -44.08
C ASP A 38 38.98 33.59 -43.70
N SER A 39 38.53 32.40 -43.99
CA SER A 39 39.08 31.49 -45.02
C SER A 39 38.47 30.09 -44.99
N THR A 40 38.00 29.70 -46.13
CA THR A 40 37.56 28.38 -46.61
C THR A 40 38.56 27.27 -46.26
N THR A 41 38.09 26.14 -45.70
CA THR A 41 38.68 24.82 -46.03
C THR A 41 37.65 23.69 -45.72
N HIS A 42 37.35 22.92 -46.72
CA HIS A 42 36.62 21.63 -46.67
C HIS A 42 37.32 20.65 -45.75
N THR A 43 36.56 20.00 -44.85
CA THR A 43 36.91 18.66 -44.35
C THR A 43 35.66 17.86 -44.06
N GLN A 44 35.68 16.65 -44.56
CA GLN A 44 34.67 15.58 -44.62
C GLN A 44 34.00 15.30 -43.29
N GLY A 45 32.72 14.86 -43.43
CA GLY A 45 31.81 14.48 -42.38
C GLY A 45 32.29 13.33 -41.51
N SER A 46 32.18 13.57 -40.24
CA SER A 46 31.99 12.53 -39.22
C SER A 46 30.55 12.61 -38.80
N LYS A 47 29.76 11.57 -39.08
CA LYS A 47 28.41 11.38 -38.57
C LYS A 47 28.50 11.26 -37.04
N ALA A 48 28.50 12.38 -36.37
CA ALA A 48 28.20 12.41 -34.93
C ALA A 48 26.74 12.01 -34.75
N SER A 49 26.55 10.90 -34.08
CA SER A 49 25.23 10.50 -33.56
C SER A 49 24.63 11.67 -32.79
N PRO A 50 23.39 12.09 -33.01
CA PRO A 50 22.82 13.21 -32.31
C PRO A 50 22.80 12.87 -30.80
N ASN A 51 23.55 13.65 -30.02
CA ASN A 51 23.45 13.60 -28.55
C ASN A 51 21.97 13.82 -28.19
N PRO A 52 21.38 12.94 -27.36
CA PRO A 52 20.00 13.10 -26.97
C PRO A 52 19.83 14.49 -26.30
N THR A 53 18.79 15.20 -26.73
CA THR A 53 18.45 16.52 -26.17
C THR A 53 18.31 16.36 -24.65
N PRO A 54 18.80 17.31 -23.82
CA PRO A 54 18.76 17.19 -22.34
C PRO A 54 17.38 16.84 -21.76
N GLN A 55 16.30 17.24 -22.44
CA GLN A 55 14.92 16.91 -22.07
C GLN A 55 14.58 15.42 -22.25
N LEU A 56 15.03 14.78 -23.34
CA LEU A 56 14.84 13.35 -23.60
C LEU A 56 15.64 12.48 -22.63
N ALA A 57 16.87 12.92 -22.26
CA ALA A 57 17.69 12.24 -21.27
C ALA A 57 17.03 12.25 -19.88
N ASN A 58 16.42 13.37 -19.48
CA ASN A 58 15.69 13.48 -18.22
C ASN A 58 14.42 12.59 -18.20
N GLN A 59 13.68 12.50 -19.30
CA GLN A 59 12.50 11.68 -19.39
C GLN A 59 12.81 10.19 -19.29
N GLN A 60 13.84 9.74 -20.02
CA GLN A 60 14.29 8.33 -19.95
C GLN A 60 14.81 7.96 -18.55
N GLN A 61 15.45 8.89 -17.84
CA GLN A 61 15.87 8.67 -16.47
C GLN A 61 14.68 8.54 -15.53
N LEU A 62 13.68 9.42 -15.65
CA LEU A 62 12.46 9.34 -14.85
C LEU A 62 11.69 8.05 -15.08
N GLU A 63 11.60 7.57 -16.33
CA GLU A 63 10.98 6.29 -16.65
C GLU A 63 11.72 5.11 -16.02
N ARG A 64 13.06 5.14 -15.97
CA ARG A 64 13.86 4.11 -15.28
C ARG A 64 13.61 4.12 -13.79
N LEU A 65 13.65 5.31 -13.16
CA LEU A 65 13.36 5.49 -11.73
C LEU A 65 11.95 4.99 -11.37
N ALA A 66 10.95 5.34 -12.19
CA ALA A 66 9.57 4.88 -12.01
C ALA A 66 9.49 3.35 -12.05
N LYS A 67 10.12 2.69 -13.03
CA LYS A 67 10.16 1.22 -13.11
C LYS A 67 10.84 0.55 -11.92
N VAL A 68 11.84 1.21 -11.32
CA VAL A 68 12.51 0.70 -10.12
C VAL A 68 11.56 0.80 -8.92
N ALA A 69 10.90 1.96 -8.76
CA ALA A 69 9.92 2.16 -7.70
C ALA A 69 8.72 1.23 -7.84
N ASP A 70 8.20 1.04 -9.07
CA ASP A 70 7.06 0.16 -9.35
C ASP A 70 7.29 -1.25 -8.80
N LYS A 71 8.50 -1.81 -8.94
CA LYS A 71 8.82 -3.15 -8.40
C LYS A 71 8.66 -3.24 -6.88
N VAL A 72 9.04 -2.17 -6.16
CA VAL A 72 8.90 -2.11 -4.70
C VAL A 72 7.44 -1.95 -4.31
N LEU A 73 6.72 -1.07 -5.02
CA LEU A 73 5.32 -0.75 -4.76
C LEU A 73 4.38 -1.90 -5.17
N ASP A 74 4.66 -2.59 -6.27
CA ASP A 74 3.90 -3.76 -6.72
C ASP A 74 3.97 -4.90 -5.70
N LYS A 75 5.12 -5.06 -5.00
CA LYS A 75 5.25 -6.04 -3.93
C LYS A 75 4.31 -5.71 -2.76
N ILE A 76 4.25 -4.46 -2.34
CA ILE A 76 3.34 -4.01 -1.27
C ILE A 76 1.89 -4.23 -1.72
N GLN A 77 1.54 -3.82 -2.93
CA GLN A 77 0.19 -3.97 -3.49
C GLN A 77 -0.25 -5.44 -3.58
N SER A 78 0.65 -6.33 -3.99
CA SER A 78 0.36 -7.77 -4.06
C SER A 78 0.04 -8.34 -2.68
N GLU A 79 0.83 -7.99 -1.66
CA GLU A 79 0.62 -8.47 -0.30
C GLU A 79 -0.62 -7.83 0.36
N GLU A 80 -0.96 -6.58 0.03
CA GLU A 80 -2.23 -5.98 0.43
C GLU A 80 -3.43 -6.69 -0.20
N ASN A 81 -3.36 -7.03 -1.48
CA ASN A 81 -4.43 -7.76 -2.16
C ASN A 81 -4.66 -9.14 -1.50
N ASP A 82 -3.58 -9.84 -1.12
CA ASP A 82 -3.66 -11.10 -0.39
C ASP A 82 -4.26 -10.92 1.01
N LEU A 83 -3.91 -9.82 1.69
CA LEU A 83 -4.48 -9.47 2.99
C LEU A 83 -6.00 -9.27 2.89
N TYR A 84 -6.46 -8.47 1.92
CA TYR A 84 -7.89 -8.22 1.72
C TYR A 84 -8.66 -9.46 1.27
N ALA A 85 -8.06 -10.29 0.40
CA ALA A 85 -8.67 -11.56 0.03
C ALA A 85 -8.92 -12.46 1.24
N ARG A 86 -7.98 -12.49 2.21
CA ARG A 86 -8.14 -13.24 3.47
C ARG A 86 -9.14 -12.58 4.42
N LEU A 87 -9.15 -11.24 4.52
CA LEU A 87 -10.08 -10.50 5.36
C LEU A 87 -11.52 -10.81 4.99
N ASN A 88 -11.85 -10.84 3.68
CA ASN A 88 -13.17 -11.15 3.15
C ASN A 88 -13.72 -12.51 3.61
N TYR A 89 -12.89 -13.48 4.02
CA TYR A 89 -13.37 -14.74 4.60
C TYR A 89 -13.98 -14.56 5.98
N PHE A 90 -13.53 -13.54 6.73
CA PHE A 90 -14.03 -13.26 8.08
C PHE A 90 -15.18 -12.24 8.08
N GLU A 91 -15.36 -11.45 7.04
CA GLU A 91 -16.46 -10.48 6.91
C GLU A 91 -17.81 -11.15 6.62
N LYS A 92 -17.82 -12.44 6.34
CA LYS A 92 -19.07 -13.18 6.10
C LYS A 92 -19.89 -13.32 7.38
N SER A 93 -21.18 -13.03 7.30
CA SER A 93 -22.11 -13.09 8.44
C SER A 93 -22.13 -14.45 9.14
N GLU A 94 -21.87 -15.55 8.40
CA GLU A 94 -21.77 -16.90 8.95
C GLU A 94 -20.64 -17.03 9.98
N ARG A 95 -19.60 -16.22 9.89
CA ARG A 95 -18.49 -16.24 10.86
C ARG A 95 -18.88 -15.68 12.22
N LEU A 96 -19.93 -14.86 12.24
CA LEU A 96 -20.49 -14.27 13.45
C LEU A 96 -21.64 -15.07 14.05
N ASP A 97 -22.04 -16.17 13.40
CA ASP A 97 -23.10 -17.06 13.88
C ASP A 97 -22.52 -18.37 14.43
N PRO A 98 -22.64 -18.65 15.74
CA PRO A 98 -22.12 -19.88 16.32
C PRO A 98 -22.81 -21.15 15.76
N ASN A 99 -24.03 -21.05 15.20
CA ASN A 99 -24.73 -22.17 14.57
C ASN A 99 -24.11 -22.57 13.21
N SER A 100 -23.25 -21.76 12.64
CA SER A 100 -22.55 -22.05 11.38
C SER A 100 -21.39 -23.02 11.55
N TYR A 101 -20.96 -23.29 12.78
CA TYR A 101 -19.85 -24.21 13.08
C TYR A 101 -20.44 -25.62 13.42
N ALA A 102 -19.97 -26.62 12.69
CA ALA A 102 -20.44 -28.01 12.87
C ALA A 102 -19.81 -28.69 14.09
N SER A 103 -18.62 -28.23 14.52
CA SER A 103 -17.91 -28.84 15.65
C SER A 103 -16.97 -27.84 16.33
N LYS A 104 -16.52 -28.17 17.54
CA LYS A 104 -15.48 -27.43 18.25
C LYS A 104 -14.16 -27.43 17.49
N ASP A 105 -13.84 -28.51 16.77
CA ASP A 105 -12.61 -28.62 15.97
C ASP A 105 -12.63 -27.65 14.78
N GLU A 106 -13.80 -27.36 14.22
CA GLU A 106 -13.94 -26.34 13.18
C GLU A 106 -13.59 -24.95 13.71
N ILE A 107 -13.98 -24.60 14.94
CA ILE A 107 -13.58 -23.34 15.58
C ILE A 107 -12.05 -23.26 15.72
N VAL A 108 -11.40 -24.36 16.09
CA VAL A 108 -9.93 -24.43 16.18
C VAL A 108 -9.30 -24.24 14.80
N GLN A 109 -9.88 -24.78 13.74
CA GLN A 109 -9.41 -24.57 12.36
C GLN A 109 -9.55 -23.10 11.96
N TRP A 110 -10.68 -22.47 12.26
CA TRP A 110 -10.88 -21.04 11.98
C TRP A 110 -9.91 -20.15 12.76
N ARG A 111 -9.54 -20.53 13.96
CA ARG A 111 -8.49 -19.82 14.71
C ARG A 111 -7.13 -19.90 14.01
N ARG A 112 -6.79 -21.04 13.39
CA ARG A 112 -5.56 -21.16 12.57
C ARG A 112 -5.62 -20.28 11.32
N ILE A 113 -6.77 -20.19 10.66
CA ILE A 113 -6.96 -19.29 9.51
C ILE A 113 -6.83 -17.83 9.96
N LEU A 114 -7.34 -17.47 11.13
CA LEU A 114 -7.17 -16.13 11.70
C LEU A 114 -5.70 -15.81 12.00
N GLN A 115 -4.92 -16.78 12.46
CA GLN A 115 -3.47 -16.63 12.64
C GLN A 115 -2.74 -16.38 11.32
N GLN A 116 -3.19 -17.01 10.22
CA GLN A 116 -2.64 -16.74 8.88
C GLN A 116 -3.01 -15.33 8.40
N LEU A 117 -4.22 -14.85 8.69
CA LEU A 117 -4.60 -13.47 8.41
C LEU A 117 -3.72 -12.48 9.19
N LYS A 118 -3.46 -12.78 10.49
CA LYS A 118 -2.55 -11.98 11.31
C LYS A 118 -1.13 -11.94 10.73
N ALA A 119 -0.59 -13.07 10.34
CA ALA A 119 0.74 -13.14 9.74
C ALA A 119 0.83 -12.34 8.43
N GLN A 120 -0.23 -12.36 7.61
CA GLN A 120 -0.30 -11.54 6.40
C GLN A 120 -0.39 -10.05 6.71
N HIS A 121 -1.18 -9.66 7.72
CA HIS A 121 -1.25 -8.28 8.21
C HIS A 121 0.12 -7.78 8.69
N ASP A 122 0.81 -8.58 9.52
CA ASP A 122 2.13 -8.23 10.05
C ASP A 122 3.16 -8.07 8.90
N LYS A 123 3.09 -8.93 7.87
CA LYS A 123 3.92 -8.83 6.67
C LYS A 123 3.70 -7.53 5.89
N VAL A 124 2.45 -7.13 5.68
CA VAL A 124 2.12 -5.86 5.01
C VAL A 124 2.62 -4.67 5.84
N ALA A 125 2.43 -4.70 7.16
CA ALA A 125 2.93 -3.67 8.06
C ALA A 125 4.46 -3.54 7.99
N GLU A 126 5.20 -4.66 7.92
CA GLU A 126 6.64 -4.69 7.76
C GLU A 126 7.09 -4.10 6.42
N LEU A 127 6.40 -4.39 5.33
CA LEU A 127 6.70 -3.83 4.01
C LEU A 127 6.57 -2.30 4.00
N TYR A 128 5.52 -1.74 4.61
CA TYR A 128 5.38 -0.29 4.76
C TYR A 128 6.46 0.30 5.65
N ALA A 129 6.80 -0.34 6.76
CA ALA A 129 7.86 0.12 7.66
C ALA A 129 9.25 0.14 6.98
N ASN A 130 9.48 -0.75 6.03
CA ASN A 130 10.76 -0.90 5.32
C ASN A 130 10.78 -0.24 3.93
N VAL A 131 9.68 0.37 3.45
CA VAL A 131 9.58 0.87 2.07
C VAL A 131 10.69 1.86 1.70
N ALA A 132 11.06 2.75 2.61
CA ALA A 132 12.13 3.70 2.39
C ALA A 132 13.49 3.02 2.15
N LYS A 133 13.79 1.96 2.91
CA LYS A 133 15.01 1.15 2.81
C LYS A 133 15.01 0.32 1.51
N GLU A 134 13.87 -0.27 1.16
CA GLU A 134 13.73 -1.05 -0.08
C GLU A 134 13.90 -0.16 -1.32
N LEU A 135 13.32 1.05 -1.30
CA LEU A 135 13.53 2.04 -2.37
C LEU A 135 14.99 2.46 -2.48
N ASP A 136 15.69 2.73 -1.37
CA ASP A 136 17.12 3.05 -1.39
C ASP A 136 17.95 1.92 -2.00
N ALA A 137 17.71 0.68 -1.59
CA ALA A 137 18.42 -0.48 -2.10
C ALA A 137 18.16 -0.69 -3.59
N ALA A 138 16.91 -0.53 -4.04
CA ALA A 138 16.52 -0.69 -5.44
C ALA A 138 17.14 0.38 -6.33
N LEU A 139 17.09 1.66 -5.92
CA LEU A 139 17.66 2.79 -6.66
C LEU A 139 19.19 2.70 -6.73
N LYS A 140 19.86 2.32 -5.65
CA LYS A 140 21.30 2.08 -5.61
C LYS A 140 21.72 0.93 -6.55
N SER A 141 20.93 -0.15 -6.54
CA SER A 141 21.18 -1.30 -7.44
C SER A 141 20.99 -0.95 -8.92
N ALA A 142 20.15 0.04 -9.22
CA ALA A 142 19.95 0.56 -10.57
C ALA A 142 21.09 1.51 -11.03
N GLY A 143 22.07 1.81 -10.17
CA GLY A 143 23.20 2.67 -10.48
C GLY A 143 22.84 4.16 -10.56
N GLU A 144 21.76 4.58 -9.92
CA GLU A 144 21.32 5.97 -9.92
C GLU A 144 22.22 6.84 -9.02
N ASN A 145 22.37 8.11 -9.41
CA ASN A 145 23.09 9.09 -8.61
C ASN A 145 22.39 9.29 -7.26
N GLU A 146 23.16 9.39 -6.17
CA GLU A 146 22.64 9.46 -4.80
C GLU A 146 21.70 10.65 -4.58
N ASP A 147 22.01 11.83 -5.13
CA ASP A 147 21.15 13.01 -4.98
C ASP A 147 19.81 12.85 -5.70
N ILE A 148 19.84 12.28 -6.89
CA ILE A 148 18.64 12.02 -7.70
C ILE A 148 17.81 10.95 -7.02
N ALA A 149 18.43 9.85 -6.57
CA ALA A 149 17.78 8.77 -5.85
C ALA A 149 17.10 9.28 -4.56
N ALA A 150 17.79 10.11 -3.77
CA ALA A 150 17.26 10.69 -2.54
C ALA A 150 16.03 11.58 -2.79
N ARG A 151 16.09 12.46 -3.81
CA ARG A 151 14.96 13.34 -4.19
C ARG A 151 13.77 12.53 -4.69
N PHE A 152 14.01 11.53 -5.53
CA PHE A 152 12.97 10.68 -6.07
C PHE A 152 12.30 9.83 -4.97
N LYS A 153 13.10 9.21 -4.09
CA LYS A 153 12.59 8.50 -2.91
C LYS A 153 11.72 9.40 -2.04
N LYS A 154 12.23 10.61 -1.72
CA LYS A 154 11.46 11.56 -0.90
C LYS A 154 10.10 11.86 -1.54
N LEU A 155 10.06 12.11 -2.84
CA LEU A 155 8.81 12.38 -3.54
C LEU A 155 7.82 11.22 -3.44
N ILE A 156 8.28 9.97 -3.60
CA ILE A 156 7.44 8.78 -3.46
C ILE A 156 6.89 8.70 -2.04
N LEU A 157 7.75 8.84 -1.02
CA LEU A 157 7.35 8.72 0.37
C LEU A 157 6.41 9.85 0.82
N ASP A 158 6.61 11.07 0.33
CA ASP A 158 5.72 12.21 0.58
C ASP A 158 4.33 12.01 -0.06
N GLY A 159 4.23 11.18 -1.10
CA GLY A 159 2.97 10.83 -1.77
C GLY A 159 2.16 9.74 -1.06
N PHE A 160 2.72 9.07 -0.05
CA PHE A 160 1.97 8.05 0.69
C PHE A 160 0.96 8.69 1.66
N PRO A 161 -0.26 8.18 1.75
CA PRO A 161 -1.24 8.60 2.75
C PRO A 161 -0.99 7.91 4.10
N TRP A 162 0.14 8.23 4.75
CA TRP A 162 0.62 7.54 5.96
C TRP A 162 -0.43 7.44 7.06
N ASP A 163 -1.18 8.51 7.31
CA ASP A 163 -2.23 8.52 8.33
C ASP A 163 -3.33 7.51 8.04
N GLN A 164 -3.69 7.32 6.76
CA GLN A 164 -4.69 6.33 6.36
C GLN A 164 -4.13 4.91 6.45
N ILE A 165 -2.86 4.72 6.07
CA ILE A 165 -2.17 3.43 6.18
C ILE A 165 -2.13 2.98 7.64
N GLU A 166 -1.75 3.86 8.57
CA GLU A 166 -1.70 3.55 10.00
C GLU A 166 -3.11 3.31 10.59
N ARG A 167 -4.12 4.08 10.19
CA ARG A 167 -5.51 3.79 10.61
C ARG A 167 -6.00 2.44 10.13
N LYS A 168 -5.81 2.11 8.85
CA LYS A 168 -6.17 0.78 8.30
C LYS A 168 -5.46 -0.35 9.02
N LYS A 169 -4.15 -0.21 9.21
CA LYS A 169 -3.34 -1.18 9.94
C LYS A 169 -3.93 -1.45 11.33
N LYS A 170 -4.26 -0.39 12.08
CA LYS A 170 -4.86 -0.53 13.41
C LYS A 170 -6.23 -1.20 13.34
N LEU A 171 -7.11 -0.78 12.44
CA LEU A 171 -8.45 -1.35 12.32
C LEU A 171 -8.42 -2.86 11.96
N ILE A 172 -7.51 -3.27 11.07
CA ILE A 172 -7.36 -4.69 10.73
C ILE A 172 -6.80 -5.48 11.92
N ALA A 173 -5.88 -4.92 12.70
CA ALA A 173 -5.39 -5.55 13.92
C ALA A 173 -6.52 -5.72 14.97
N ASP A 174 -7.33 -4.68 15.19
CA ASP A 174 -8.48 -4.71 16.08
C ASP A 174 -9.50 -5.79 15.61
N PHE A 175 -9.82 -5.84 14.32
CA PHE A 175 -10.71 -6.85 13.73
C PHE A 175 -10.22 -8.29 13.96
N ILE A 176 -8.91 -8.52 13.79
CA ILE A 176 -8.30 -9.83 14.04
C ILE A 176 -8.42 -10.23 15.52
N GLU A 177 -8.14 -9.30 16.43
CA GLU A 177 -8.26 -9.54 17.87
C GLU A 177 -9.70 -9.84 18.27
N GLU A 178 -10.66 -9.05 17.78
CA GLU A 178 -12.09 -9.21 18.08
C GLU A 178 -12.62 -10.55 17.60
N HIS A 179 -12.25 -10.99 16.38
CA HIS A 179 -12.58 -12.34 15.90
C HIS A 179 -11.92 -13.44 16.73
N GLY A 180 -10.68 -13.24 17.18
CA GLY A 180 -10.00 -14.15 18.08
C GLY A 180 -10.75 -14.32 19.42
N ASN A 181 -11.26 -13.20 19.95
CA ASN A 181 -12.08 -13.18 21.15
C ASN A 181 -13.42 -13.90 20.94
N LEU A 182 -14.07 -13.69 19.79
CA LEU A 182 -15.32 -14.37 19.45
C LEU A 182 -15.12 -15.88 19.29
N LEU A 183 -14.11 -16.33 18.56
CA LEU A 183 -13.79 -17.76 18.41
C LEU A 183 -13.44 -18.39 19.76
N THR A 184 -12.74 -17.68 20.64
CA THR A 184 -12.43 -18.11 22.00
C THR A 184 -13.70 -18.24 22.84
N PHE A 185 -14.64 -17.30 22.69
CA PHE A 185 -15.94 -17.37 23.34
C PHE A 185 -16.73 -18.59 22.89
N TYR A 186 -16.78 -18.88 21.58
CA TYR A 186 -17.46 -20.08 21.06
C TYR A 186 -16.84 -21.37 21.60
N GLU A 187 -15.52 -21.47 21.61
CA GLU A 187 -14.83 -22.65 22.12
C GLU A 187 -15.13 -22.93 23.60
N LYS A 188 -15.13 -21.87 24.42
CA LYS A 188 -15.39 -21.98 25.87
C LYS A 188 -16.84 -22.28 26.17
N ASN A 189 -17.76 -21.81 25.36
CA ASN A 189 -19.20 -21.95 25.58
C ASN A 189 -19.84 -22.96 24.62
N TRP A 190 -19.04 -23.87 24.00
CA TRP A 190 -19.56 -24.86 23.08
C TRP A 190 -20.69 -25.67 23.67
N GLY A 191 -21.85 -25.73 22.98
CA GLY A 191 -23.06 -26.42 23.45
C GLY A 191 -23.94 -25.62 24.42
N SER A 192 -23.57 -24.35 24.73
CA SER A 192 -24.39 -23.48 25.58
C SER A 192 -25.36 -22.59 24.81
N TRP A 193 -25.54 -22.83 23.52
CA TRP A 193 -26.53 -22.17 22.68
C TRP A 193 -27.31 -23.18 21.87
N VAL A 194 -28.51 -22.77 21.49
CA VAL A 194 -29.40 -23.51 20.59
C VAL A 194 -29.77 -22.61 19.43
N LYS A 195 -30.19 -23.23 18.33
CA LYS A 195 -30.72 -22.48 17.20
C LYS A 195 -32.04 -21.85 17.63
N GLY A 196 -32.11 -20.52 17.63
CA GLY A 196 -33.32 -19.79 18.01
C GLY A 196 -34.44 -19.94 16.99
N SER A 197 -35.59 -19.39 17.31
CA SER A 197 -36.76 -19.29 16.40
C SER A 197 -36.41 -18.54 15.11
N ASP A 198 -35.53 -17.52 15.19
CA ASP A 198 -34.84 -16.91 14.07
C ASP A 198 -33.50 -17.65 13.85
N PRO A 199 -33.34 -18.35 12.71
CA PRO A 199 -32.10 -19.10 12.42
C PRO A 199 -30.83 -18.28 12.51
N ARG A 200 -30.92 -16.94 12.44
CA ARG A 200 -29.80 -15.97 12.50
C ARG A 200 -29.49 -15.50 13.92
N LYS A 201 -30.32 -15.92 14.91
CA LYS A 201 -30.16 -15.49 16.29
C LYS A 201 -29.97 -16.72 17.18
N PRO A 202 -28.74 -17.00 17.63
CA PRO A 202 -28.53 -18.06 18.61
C PRO A 202 -29.18 -17.66 19.94
N GLU A 203 -29.83 -18.62 20.60
CA GLU A 203 -30.34 -18.47 21.94
C GLU A 203 -29.37 -19.12 22.92
N PHE A 204 -28.79 -18.33 23.81
CA PHE A 204 -27.84 -18.80 24.80
C PHE A 204 -28.58 -19.25 26.07
N THR A 205 -28.12 -20.35 26.68
CA THR A 205 -28.68 -20.88 27.94
C THR A 205 -28.48 -19.91 29.11
N SER A 206 -27.56 -18.94 28.99
CA SER A 206 -27.30 -17.91 29.99
C SER A 206 -27.43 -16.52 29.36
N ALA A 207 -28.20 -15.66 30.02
CA ALA A 207 -28.33 -14.24 29.61
C ALA A 207 -26.97 -13.52 29.61
N SER A 208 -26.07 -13.85 30.52
CA SER A 208 -24.70 -13.30 30.54
C SER A 208 -23.92 -13.72 29.29
N ALA A 209 -23.97 -14.97 28.87
CA ALA A 209 -23.34 -15.45 27.66
C ALA A 209 -23.90 -14.75 26.41
N GLY A 210 -25.22 -14.57 26.34
CA GLY A 210 -25.89 -13.85 25.26
C GLY A 210 -25.44 -12.38 25.17
N ASN A 211 -25.29 -11.70 26.31
CA ASN A 211 -24.81 -10.33 26.34
C ASN A 211 -23.33 -10.21 25.91
N ILE A 212 -22.48 -11.13 26.33
CA ILE A 212 -21.06 -11.17 25.88
C ILE A 212 -20.99 -11.39 24.38
N TYR A 213 -21.72 -12.38 23.86
CA TYR A 213 -21.80 -12.65 22.43
C TYR A 213 -22.23 -11.42 21.64
N LYS A 214 -23.34 -10.77 22.06
CA LYS A 214 -23.85 -9.57 21.39
C LYS A 214 -22.77 -8.49 21.33
N ARG A 215 -22.11 -8.19 22.44
CA ARG A 215 -21.04 -7.20 22.50
C ARG A 215 -19.90 -7.51 21.54
N LEU A 216 -19.39 -8.76 21.53
CA LEU A 216 -18.29 -9.18 20.65
C LEU A 216 -18.69 -9.06 19.18
N LYS A 217 -19.91 -9.46 18.84
CA LYS A 217 -20.46 -9.32 17.49
C LYS A 217 -20.57 -7.87 17.06
N ASP A 218 -21.14 -7.01 17.90
CA ASP A 218 -21.34 -5.59 17.61
C ASP A 218 -19.99 -4.86 17.42
N GLN A 219 -18.96 -5.24 18.19
CA GLN A 219 -17.58 -4.72 18.00
C GLN A 219 -17.05 -5.07 16.62
N ILE A 220 -17.08 -6.34 16.23
CA ILE A 220 -16.59 -6.80 14.90
C ILE A 220 -17.34 -6.10 13.76
N VAL A 221 -18.67 -5.98 13.85
CA VAL A 221 -19.46 -5.28 12.82
C VAL A 221 -19.04 -3.83 12.71
N SER A 222 -18.89 -3.14 13.84
CA SER A 222 -18.45 -1.74 13.87
C SER A 222 -17.05 -1.55 13.26
N THR A 223 -16.12 -2.45 13.60
CA THR A 223 -14.75 -2.40 13.05
C THR A 223 -14.73 -2.70 11.55
N SER A 224 -15.53 -3.68 11.09
CA SER A 224 -15.68 -3.99 9.66
C SER A 224 -16.23 -2.80 8.87
N GLU A 225 -17.25 -2.10 9.38
CA GLU A 225 -17.80 -0.90 8.74
C GLU A 225 -16.75 0.23 8.65
N GLN A 226 -15.89 0.38 9.66
CA GLN A 226 -14.80 1.36 9.64
C GLN A 226 -13.73 0.99 8.61
N ILE A 227 -13.36 -0.29 8.50
CA ILE A 227 -12.43 -0.78 7.47
C ILE A 227 -13.00 -0.47 6.07
N GLU A 228 -14.26 -0.79 5.81
CA GLU A 228 -14.91 -0.51 4.54
C GLU A 228 -14.91 0.99 4.19
N LYS A 229 -15.17 1.84 5.19
CA LYS A 229 -15.15 3.30 5.04
C LYS A 229 -13.76 3.82 4.68
N GLU A 230 -12.71 3.38 5.38
CA GLU A 230 -11.32 3.77 5.06
C GLU A 230 -10.92 3.26 3.67
N TYR A 231 -11.37 2.07 3.27
CA TYR A 231 -11.11 1.53 1.94
C TYR A 231 -11.76 2.37 0.83
N LYS A 232 -13.02 2.77 1.00
CA LYS A 232 -13.72 3.64 0.04
C LYS A 232 -13.04 5.00 -0.08
N ALA A 233 -12.63 5.60 1.04
CA ALA A 233 -11.95 6.90 1.05
C ALA A 233 -10.60 6.91 0.32
N MET A 234 -9.96 5.74 0.12
CA MET A 234 -8.72 5.63 -0.68
C MET A 234 -8.99 5.35 -2.16
N SER A 235 -10.23 4.99 -2.52
CA SER A 235 -10.59 4.63 -3.89
C SER A 235 -11.13 5.82 -4.69
N ASP A 236 -11.56 6.87 -3.99
CA ASP A 236 -12.03 8.15 -4.54
C ASP A 236 -10.85 9.11 -4.76
#